data_e1470facdf7e3f56b6a743b51c4f63bf
#
_entry.id   e1470facdf7e3f56b6a743b51c4f63bf
#
_cell.length_a   1.000
_cell.length_b   1.000
_cell.length_c   1.000
_cell.angle_alpha   90.00
_cell.angle_beta   90.00
_cell.angle_gamma   90.00
#
_symmetry.space_group_name_H-M   'P 1'
#
loop_
_entity.id
_entity.type
_entity.pdbx_description
1 polymer ?
#
loop_
_entity_poly.entity_id
_entity_poly.type
_entity_poly.pdbx_seq_one_letter_code
_entity_poly.pdbx_strand_id
1 'polypeptide(L)'
;MNNLVGLLQVDPTVGDLEGNAKRIEVLANQAKQNGASVAISTELAICGYPPRDLLLQSDFINKSQKIASELNVDLPVLVGTPVAAENDRQLPFNGVVLAGPNGGNTRGEGSSRLVAKKQLLPTYDVFDEARYFKADTRSGIARTIGGMDFGVTICEDAWQAAGQTPSAYAADPIEHLAEWGRQGVELSATVNLSASPFHSDKVSTRVHVSRTAARILGHPFLLANQVGANDDLLFDGCSLVAWPDGQVIIAPAWQEGVLIVDLDSPQNCRWIASESDDSICIGNDQLKHLLSDDDGHDDAEHLVEELADAVITGLSDYCRKSGISSIVLG
;
A
#
# COMPACT_ATOMS: atom_id res chain seq x y z
N MET A 1 5.88 11.60 21.75
CA MET A 1 6.43 10.56 20.84
C MET A 1 6.23 11.06 19.44
N ASN A 2 7.16 10.80 18.52
CA ASN A 2 6.98 11.23 17.12
C ASN A 2 6.01 10.28 16.44
N ASN A 3 4.81 10.75 16.07
CA ASN A 3 3.78 9.97 15.37
C ASN A 3 4.03 10.00 13.85
N LEU A 4 5.31 9.77 13.44
CA LEU A 4 5.70 9.76 12.03
C LEU A 4 5.64 8.34 11.45
N VAL A 5 4.94 8.20 10.32
CA VAL A 5 4.76 6.97 9.55
C VAL A 5 5.36 7.14 8.16
N GLY A 6 6.11 6.15 7.68
CA GLY A 6 6.60 6.12 6.30
C GLY A 6 5.69 5.28 5.42
N LEU A 7 5.03 5.85 4.41
CA LEU A 7 4.36 5.09 3.36
C LEU A 7 5.35 4.84 2.24
N LEU A 8 5.68 3.57 2.01
CA LEU A 8 6.64 3.15 0.99
C LEU A 8 5.88 2.94 -0.34
N GLN A 9 6.06 3.87 -1.27
CA GLN A 9 5.55 3.76 -2.64
C GLN A 9 6.55 2.95 -3.45
N VAL A 10 6.35 1.63 -3.51
CA VAL A 10 7.31 0.67 -4.06
C VAL A 10 7.01 0.37 -5.51
N ASP A 11 8.07 0.22 -6.34
CA ASP A 11 8.00 -0.31 -7.72
C ASP A 11 8.50 -1.76 -7.77
N PRO A 12 7.69 -2.75 -7.40
CA PRO A 12 8.11 -4.14 -7.36
C PRO A 12 8.12 -4.76 -8.77
N THR A 13 9.00 -5.74 -8.96
CA THR A 13 9.00 -6.61 -10.14
C THR A 13 8.34 -7.93 -9.78
N VAL A 14 7.36 -8.36 -10.58
CA VAL A 14 6.66 -9.63 -10.33
C VAL A 14 7.64 -10.79 -10.36
N GLY A 15 7.65 -11.58 -9.28
CA GLY A 15 8.49 -12.76 -9.11
C GLY A 15 9.91 -12.51 -8.58
N ASP A 16 10.40 -11.27 -8.54
CA ASP A 16 11.72 -10.92 -8.01
C ASP A 16 11.67 -10.69 -6.49
N LEU A 17 11.55 -11.78 -5.74
CA LEU A 17 11.37 -11.72 -4.29
C LEU A 17 12.52 -11.00 -3.57
N GLU A 18 13.75 -11.30 -3.93
CA GLU A 18 14.96 -10.73 -3.31
C GLU A 18 15.17 -9.26 -3.72
N GLY A 19 14.96 -8.93 -5.00
CA GLY A 19 15.06 -7.55 -5.48
C GLY A 19 14.00 -6.64 -4.84
N ASN A 20 12.76 -7.11 -4.75
CA ASN A 20 11.69 -6.37 -4.09
C ASN A 20 11.94 -6.19 -2.59
N ALA A 21 12.43 -7.22 -1.91
CA ALA A 21 12.84 -7.13 -0.50
C ALA A 21 13.90 -6.03 -0.31
N LYS A 22 14.90 -6.00 -1.20
CA LYS A 22 15.95 -4.99 -1.15
C LYS A 22 15.43 -3.56 -1.35
N ARG A 23 14.47 -3.36 -2.26
CA ARG A 23 13.80 -2.06 -2.44
C ARG A 23 13.08 -1.62 -1.16
N ILE A 24 12.31 -2.54 -0.56
CA ILE A 24 11.59 -2.26 0.70
C ILE A 24 12.58 -1.90 1.81
N GLU A 25 13.71 -2.61 1.93
CA GLU A 25 14.77 -2.29 2.91
C GLU A 25 15.35 -0.89 2.71
N VAL A 26 15.64 -0.50 1.46
CA VAL A 26 16.15 0.84 1.14
C VAL A 26 15.16 1.92 1.54
N LEU A 27 13.91 1.80 1.10
CA LEU A 27 12.86 2.77 1.41
C LEU A 27 12.55 2.82 2.91
N ALA A 28 12.52 1.69 3.60
CA ALA A 28 12.33 1.64 5.05
C ALA A 28 13.47 2.35 5.80
N ASN A 29 14.72 2.18 5.35
CA ASN A 29 15.85 2.89 5.93
C ASN A 29 15.77 4.42 5.67
N GLN A 30 15.33 4.84 4.48
CA GLN A 30 15.04 6.26 4.21
C GLN A 30 13.94 6.79 5.14
N ALA A 31 12.85 6.04 5.33
CA ALA A 31 11.78 6.39 6.28
C ALA A 31 12.34 6.60 7.70
N LYS A 32 13.17 5.66 8.18
CA LYS A 32 13.81 5.76 9.50
C LYS A 32 14.71 6.98 9.62
N GLN A 33 15.59 7.22 8.64
CA GLN A 33 16.50 8.38 8.61
C GLN A 33 15.73 9.71 8.66
N ASN A 34 14.50 9.71 8.16
CA ASN A 34 13.59 10.84 8.19
C ASN A 34 12.63 10.84 9.38
N GLY A 35 12.91 10.03 10.40
CA GLY A 35 12.24 10.07 11.69
C GLY A 35 10.98 9.22 11.81
N ALA A 36 10.62 8.42 10.80
CA ALA A 36 9.50 7.50 10.91
C ALA A 36 9.75 6.43 11.98
N SER A 37 8.72 6.14 12.76
CA SER A 37 8.74 5.10 13.80
C SER A 37 8.25 3.74 13.28
N VAL A 38 7.57 3.74 12.14
CA VAL A 38 7.02 2.58 11.44
C VAL A 38 6.99 2.86 9.94
N ALA A 39 7.11 1.83 9.11
CA ALA A 39 6.88 1.94 7.68
C ALA A 39 5.81 0.95 7.20
N ILE A 40 5.13 1.32 6.12
CA ILE A 40 4.03 0.57 5.51
C ILE A 40 4.37 0.36 4.04
N SER A 41 4.51 -0.89 3.60
CA SER A 41 4.69 -1.20 2.18
C SER A 41 3.36 -1.26 1.43
N THR A 42 3.43 -1.62 0.14
CA THR A 42 2.25 -1.82 -0.70
C THR A 42 1.73 -3.27 -0.61
N GLU A 43 0.56 -3.52 -1.18
CA GLU A 43 -0.02 -4.86 -1.33
C GLU A 43 0.92 -5.77 -2.12
N LEU A 44 1.12 -7.01 -1.64
CA LEU A 44 1.97 -8.04 -2.27
C LEU A 44 3.36 -7.53 -2.68
N ALA A 45 3.91 -6.52 -1.98
CA ALA A 45 5.15 -5.85 -2.33
C ALA A 45 6.35 -6.80 -2.51
N ILE A 46 6.38 -7.92 -1.78
CA ILE A 46 7.47 -8.91 -1.88
C ILE A 46 7.44 -9.66 -3.21
N CYS A 47 6.27 -10.07 -3.67
CA CYS A 47 6.18 -10.84 -4.91
C CYS A 47 5.82 -10.01 -6.14
N GLY A 48 5.44 -8.74 -5.94
CA GLY A 48 4.88 -7.88 -6.99
C GLY A 48 3.43 -8.24 -7.31
N TYR A 49 2.65 -7.26 -7.77
CA TYR A 49 1.27 -7.44 -8.18
C TYR A 49 1.13 -7.21 -9.71
N PRO A 50 0.42 -8.08 -10.44
CA PRO A 50 -0.29 -9.29 -10.04
C PRO A 50 0.58 -10.56 -10.17
N PRO A 51 0.74 -11.37 -9.12
CA PRO A 51 1.61 -12.57 -9.18
C PRO A 51 0.98 -13.76 -9.93
N ARG A 52 -0.32 -13.75 -10.18
CA ARG A 52 -1.07 -14.75 -10.99
C ARG A 52 -0.68 -16.19 -10.66
N ASP A 53 -0.30 -17.00 -11.68
CA ASP A 53 -0.02 -18.45 -11.56
C ASP A 53 1.20 -18.78 -10.69
N LEU A 54 2.05 -17.82 -10.34
CA LEU A 54 3.11 -18.01 -9.34
C LEU A 54 2.53 -18.46 -7.99
N LEU A 55 1.31 -18.04 -7.66
CA LEU A 55 0.60 -18.40 -6.44
C LEU A 55 0.12 -19.87 -6.40
N LEU A 56 0.20 -20.60 -7.50
CA LEU A 56 -0.07 -22.04 -7.55
C LEU A 56 1.11 -22.86 -7.02
N GLN A 57 2.26 -22.22 -6.76
CA GLN A 57 3.48 -22.85 -6.29
C GLN A 57 3.65 -22.60 -4.79
N SER A 58 3.47 -23.63 -3.96
CA SER A 58 3.60 -23.51 -2.49
C SER A 58 4.99 -23.03 -2.05
N ASP A 59 6.05 -23.45 -2.74
CA ASP A 59 7.41 -23.02 -2.46
C ASP A 59 7.60 -21.51 -2.69
N PHE A 60 6.96 -20.96 -3.72
CA PHE A 60 6.98 -19.51 -3.98
C PHE A 60 6.31 -18.73 -2.85
N ILE A 61 5.14 -19.19 -2.39
CA ILE A 61 4.40 -18.56 -1.30
C ILE A 61 5.21 -18.62 0.00
N ASN A 62 5.74 -19.80 0.34
CA ASN A 62 6.53 -19.99 1.56
C ASN A 62 7.82 -19.14 1.54
N LYS A 63 8.49 -19.06 0.39
CA LYS A 63 9.67 -18.22 0.21
C LYS A 63 9.33 -16.75 0.34
N SER A 64 8.24 -16.28 -0.29
CA SER A 64 7.77 -14.89 -0.18
C SER A 64 7.51 -14.49 1.28
N GLN A 65 6.76 -15.32 2.00
CA GLN A 65 6.43 -15.06 3.41
C GLN A 65 7.67 -15.08 4.30
N LYS A 66 8.62 -15.99 4.05
CA LYS A 66 9.89 -16.05 4.77
C LYS A 66 10.70 -14.78 4.57
N ILE A 67 10.91 -14.37 3.31
CA ILE A 67 11.65 -13.14 2.96
C ILE A 67 10.99 -11.92 3.61
N ALA A 68 9.66 -11.80 3.52
CA ALA A 68 8.92 -10.71 4.17
C ALA A 68 9.19 -10.63 5.68
N SER A 69 9.32 -11.78 6.35
CA SER A 69 9.55 -11.85 7.80
C SER A 69 11.00 -11.57 8.20
N GLU A 70 11.93 -11.77 7.28
CA GLU A 70 13.39 -11.70 7.49
C GLU A 70 14.03 -10.43 6.93
N LEU A 71 13.24 -9.42 6.53
CA LEU A 71 13.77 -8.14 6.02
C LEU A 71 14.77 -7.52 7.01
N ASN A 72 15.91 -7.09 6.47
CA ASN A 72 16.96 -6.43 7.25
C ASN A 72 16.66 -4.93 7.40
N VAL A 73 15.80 -4.61 8.34
CA VAL A 73 15.32 -3.25 8.62
C VAL A 73 15.44 -2.92 10.10
N ASP A 74 15.69 -1.67 10.39
CA ASP A 74 15.89 -1.16 11.76
C ASP A 74 14.66 -0.46 12.36
N LEU A 75 13.50 -0.54 11.69
CA LEU A 75 12.21 -0.10 12.21
C LEU A 75 11.15 -1.16 11.88
N PRO A 76 10.01 -1.19 12.60
CA PRO A 76 8.89 -2.05 12.23
C PRO A 76 8.35 -1.70 10.84
N VAL A 77 8.11 -2.72 10.00
CA VAL A 77 7.52 -2.55 8.66
C VAL A 77 6.33 -3.49 8.51
N LEU A 78 5.18 -2.95 8.11
CA LEU A 78 4.04 -3.75 7.65
C LEU A 78 4.26 -4.09 6.16
N VAL A 79 4.35 -5.37 5.85
CA VAL A 79 4.77 -5.85 4.52
C VAL A 79 3.68 -6.69 3.87
N GLY A 80 3.24 -6.28 2.68
CA GLY A 80 2.32 -7.04 1.84
C GLY A 80 3.00 -8.26 1.20
N THR A 81 2.43 -9.45 1.42
CA THR A 81 2.99 -10.72 0.91
C THR A 81 1.91 -11.80 0.83
N PRO A 82 2.01 -12.80 -0.08
CA PRO A 82 1.16 -13.96 0.01
C PRO A 82 1.49 -14.74 1.28
N VAL A 83 0.45 -15.28 1.92
CA VAL A 83 0.54 -16.03 3.18
C VAL A 83 -0.03 -17.41 2.97
N ALA A 84 0.73 -18.45 3.30
CA ALA A 84 0.29 -19.82 3.21
C ALA A 84 -0.94 -20.08 4.07
N ALA A 85 -1.87 -20.91 3.57
CA ALA A 85 -2.94 -21.44 4.39
C ALA A 85 -2.41 -22.55 5.33
N GLU A 86 -3.17 -22.88 6.37
CA GLU A 86 -2.82 -23.96 7.31
C GLU A 86 -2.72 -25.34 6.64
N ASN A 87 -3.33 -25.48 5.46
CA ASN A 87 -3.36 -26.71 4.68
C ASN A 87 -3.02 -26.40 3.22
N ASP A 88 -2.02 -27.07 2.65
CA ASP A 88 -1.54 -26.92 1.27
C ASP A 88 -2.61 -27.17 0.20
N ARG A 89 -3.75 -27.74 0.56
CA ARG A 89 -4.90 -27.92 -0.35
C ARG A 89 -5.81 -26.69 -0.43
N GLN A 90 -5.56 -25.68 0.38
CA GLN A 90 -6.32 -24.43 0.39
C GLN A 90 -5.54 -23.34 -0.34
N LEU A 91 -6.28 -22.42 -0.96
CA LEU A 91 -5.68 -21.22 -1.53
C LEU A 91 -4.98 -20.40 -0.45
N PRO A 92 -3.86 -19.73 -0.77
CA PRO A 92 -3.19 -18.81 0.13
C PRO A 92 -4.06 -17.58 0.42
N PHE A 93 -3.59 -16.74 1.31
CA PHE A 93 -4.18 -15.44 1.58
C PHE A 93 -3.28 -14.33 1.00
N ASN A 94 -3.89 -13.26 0.53
CA ASN A 94 -3.24 -11.98 0.39
C ASN A 94 -3.14 -11.36 1.78
N GLY A 95 -1.94 -11.15 2.30
CA GLY A 95 -1.76 -10.82 3.71
C GLY A 95 -0.69 -9.78 4.00
N VAL A 96 -0.67 -9.36 5.25
CA VAL A 96 0.31 -8.42 5.80
C VAL A 96 1.04 -9.07 6.95
N VAL A 97 2.36 -9.06 6.90
CA VAL A 97 3.24 -9.50 7.98
C VAL A 97 4.00 -8.31 8.56
N LEU A 98 4.42 -8.42 9.82
CA LEU A 98 5.27 -7.44 10.47
C LEU A 98 6.73 -7.90 10.40
N ALA A 99 7.60 -7.08 9.79
CA ALA A 99 9.04 -7.25 9.77
C ALA A 99 9.76 -6.28 10.71
N GLY A 100 11.04 -6.53 10.99
CA GLY A 100 11.91 -5.64 11.77
C GLY A 100 11.87 -5.84 13.28
N PRO A 101 12.60 -4.97 14.03
CA PRO A 101 12.74 -5.08 15.48
C PRO A 101 11.42 -4.82 16.19
N ASN A 102 11.22 -5.51 17.33
CA ASN A 102 10.12 -5.29 18.28
C ASN A 102 8.74 -5.26 17.61
N GLY A 103 8.50 -6.18 16.72
CA GLY A 103 7.14 -6.46 16.31
C GLY A 103 6.32 -6.60 17.60
N GLY A 104 5.43 -5.63 17.83
CA GLY A 104 4.60 -5.56 19.02
C GLY A 104 3.98 -6.92 19.30
N ASN A 105 3.48 -7.09 20.51
CA ASN A 105 2.93 -8.33 21.04
C ASN A 105 1.78 -8.84 20.15
N THR A 106 2.12 -9.40 18.99
CA THR A 106 1.16 -10.10 18.14
C THR A 106 0.81 -11.37 18.89
N ARG A 107 -0.37 -11.41 19.52
CA ARG A 107 -0.87 -12.60 20.21
C ARG A 107 -1.11 -13.70 19.18
N GLY A 108 -0.14 -14.59 19.02
CA GLY A 108 -0.21 -15.79 18.23
C GLY A 108 1.00 -16.66 18.54
N GLU A 109 0.77 -17.80 19.16
CA GLU A 109 1.78 -18.84 19.35
C GLU A 109 2.19 -19.39 17.98
N GLY A 110 3.47 -19.25 17.62
CA GLY A 110 4.05 -19.69 16.35
C GLY A 110 4.64 -18.50 15.58
N SER A 111 5.82 -18.66 15.07
CA SER A 111 6.72 -17.71 14.43
C SER A 111 6.16 -16.81 13.30
N SER A 112 4.86 -16.70 13.14
CA SER A 112 4.21 -15.87 12.13
C SER A 112 3.86 -14.52 12.72
N ARG A 113 4.57 -13.49 12.26
CA ARG A 113 4.23 -12.07 12.50
C ARG A 113 3.05 -11.61 11.63
N LEU A 114 2.11 -12.49 11.34
CA LEU A 114 0.91 -12.21 10.54
C LEU A 114 0.01 -11.22 11.25
N VAL A 115 -0.33 -10.14 10.56
CA VAL A 115 -1.12 -9.02 11.08
C VAL A 115 -2.53 -9.02 10.50
N ALA A 116 -2.65 -9.14 9.19
CA ALA A 116 -3.92 -9.07 8.47
C ALA A 116 -3.94 -9.98 7.25
N LYS A 117 -5.14 -10.33 6.82
CA LYS A 117 -5.44 -11.00 5.56
C LYS A 117 -6.58 -10.27 4.87
N LYS A 118 -6.52 -10.15 3.54
CA LYS A 118 -7.54 -9.48 2.73
C LYS A 118 -8.90 -10.15 2.86
N GLN A 119 -9.94 -9.35 3.03
CA GLN A 119 -11.31 -9.82 3.20
C GLN A 119 -12.11 -9.73 1.90
N LEU A 120 -11.88 -8.70 1.11
CA LEU A 120 -12.60 -8.44 -0.14
C LEU A 120 -11.71 -8.75 -1.33
N LEU A 121 -12.09 -9.76 -2.12
CA LEU A 121 -11.33 -10.23 -3.27
C LEU A 121 -12.01 -9.78 -4.56
N PRO A 122 -11.49 -8.76 -5.26
CA PRO A 122 -12.07 -8.31 -6.52
C PRO A 122 -11.94 -9.39 -7.61
N THR A 123 -13.03 -9.58 -8.37
CA THR A 123 -13.14 -10.55 -9.48
C THR A 123 -13.82 -9.90 -10.68
N TYR A 124 -13.52 -8.64 -10.92
CA TYR A 124 -14.10 -7.84 -11.99
C TYR A 124 -12.99 -7.07 -12.70
N ASP A 125 -13.25 -6.64 -13.92
CA ASP A 125 -12.32 -5.92 -14.79
C ASP A 125 -10.99 -6.68 -14.94
N VAL A 126 -9.87 -6.10 -14.53
CA VAL A 126 -8.54 -6.71 -14.60
C VAL A 126 -8.23 -7.66 -13.43
N PHE A 127 -9.13 -7.75 -12.45
CA PHE A 127 -8.92 -8.51 -11.22
C PHE A 127 -9.51 -9.92 -11.31
N ASP A 128 -8.76 -10.92 -10.81
CA ASP A 128 -9.21 -12.31 -10.67
C ASP A 128 -8.70 -12.92 -9.35
N GLU A 129 -8.83 -12.16 -8.26
CA GLU A 129 -8.19 -12.52 -6.99
C GLU A 129 -8.81 -13.76 -6.33
N ALA A 130 -10.11 -13.97 -6.44
CA ALA A 130 -10.76 -15.14 -5.85
C ALA A 130 -10.33 -16.47 -6.50
N ARG A 131 -9.70 -16.43 -7.68
CA ARG A 131 -9.07 -17.59 -8.30
C ARG A 131 -7.83 -18.06 -7.55
N TYR A 132 -7.10 -17.12 -6.94
CA TYR A 132 -5.77 -17.35 -6.39
C TYR A 132 -5.72 -17.25 -4.86
N PHE A 133 -6.64 -16.53 -4.26
CA PHE A 133 -6.66 -16.26 -2.82
C PHE A 133 -7.96 -16.68 -2.16
N LYS A 134 -7.86 -16.94 -0.87
CA LYS A 134 -8.99 -17.12 0.03
C LYS A 134 -9.24 -15.83 0.80
N ALA A 135 -10.50 -15.39 0.88
CA ALA A 135 -10.90 -14.28 1.72
C ALA A 135 -10.81 -14.63 3.21
N ASP A 136 -10.37 -13.68 4.04
CA ASP A 136 -10.52 -13.77 5.50
C ASP A 136 -11.85 -13.13 5.93
N THR A 137 -12.21 -13.32 7.18
CA THR A 137 -13.43 -12.78 7.80
C THR A 137 -13.14 -11.83 8.96
N ARG A 138 -11.86 -11.57 9.24
CA ARG A 138 -11.41 -10.80 10.40
C ARG A 138 -10.54 -9.63 9.98
N SER A 139 -10.83 -8.46 10.53
CA SER A 139 -9.99 -7.27 10.36
C SER A 139 -8.67 -7.41 11.11
N GLY A 140 -7.60 -6.87 10.54
CA GLY A 140 -6.27 -6.88 11.13
C GLY A 140 -6.06 -5.68 12.07
N ILE A 141 -5.37 -5.93 13.18
CA ILE A 141 -4.84 -4.87 14.05
C ILE A 141 -3.38 -5.14 14.34
N ALA A 142 -2.56 -4.13 14.10
CA ALA A 142 -1.16 -4.10 14.50
C ALA A 142 -1.00 -3.25 15.76
N ARG A 143 -0.69 -3.88 16.90
CA ARG A 143 -0.61 -3.24 18.20
C ARG A 143 0.81 -2.87 18.60
N THR A 144 0.94 -1.63 19.12
CA THR A 144 2.19 -1.11 19.72
C THR A 144 3.39 -1.16 18.77
N ILE A 145 3.17 -0.85 17.52
CA ILE A 145 4.21 -0.77 16.50
C ILE A 145 4.72 0.68 16.45
N GLY A 146 6.00 0.88 16.74
CA GLY A 146 6.56 2.24 16.80
C GLY A 146 5.86 3.14 17.83
N GLY A 147 5.20 2.56 18.84
CA GLY A 147 4.42 3.28 19.84
C GLY A 147 2.98 3.59 19.43
N MET A 148 2.51 3.09 18.31
CA MET A 148 1.19 3.35 17.73
C MET A 148 0.42 2.03 17.49
N ASP A 149 -0.90 2.09 17.52
CA ASP A 149 -1.81 1.00 17.16
C ASP A 149 -2.49 1.30 15.83
N PHE A 150 -2.51 0.33 14.90
CA PHE A 150 -3.06 0.51 13.57
C PHE A 150 -4.18 -0.49 13.27
N GLY A 151 -5.27 -0.01 12.65
CA GLY A 151 -6.12 -0.85 11.83
C GLY A 151 -5.40 -1.18 10.52
N VAL A 152 -5.54 -2.42 10.02
CA VAL A 152 -4.86 -2.85 8.81
C VAL A 152 -5.85 -3.44 7.82
N THR A 153 -5.89 -2.86 6.63
CA THR A 153 -6.73 -3.26 5.50
C THR A 153 -5.87 -3.43 4.24
N ILE A 154 -6.39 -4.12 3.24
CA ILE A 154 -5.66 -4.39 2.00
C ILE A 154 -6.56 -4.02 0.82
N CYS A 155 -6.13 -3.01 0.06
CA CYS A 155 -6.71 -2.56 -1.21
C CYS A 155 -8.25 -2.47 -1.18
N GLU A 156 -8.95 -3.42 -1.82
CA GLU A 156 -10.42 -3.51 -1.93
C GLU A 156 -11.16 -3.41 -0.58
N ASP A 157 -10.52 -3.80 0.51
CA ASP A 157 -11.12 -3.74 1.86
C ASP A 157 -11.62 -2.34 2.26
N ALA A 158 -11.10 -1.29 1.64
CA ALA A 158 -11.49 0.09 1.92
C ALA A 158 -12.62 0.61 1.00
N TRP A 159 -12.90 -0.07 -0.12
CA TRP A 159 -13.73 0.50 -1.19
C TRP A 159 -15.23 0.37 -0.95
N GLN A 160 -15.67 -0.65 -0.22
CA GLN A 160 -17.11 -0.90 0.00
C GLN A 160 -17.76 0.19 0.82
N ALA A 161 -17.13 0.65 1.90
CA ALA A 161 -17.64 1.71 2.76
C ALA A 161 -17.91 3.03 2.00
N ALA A 162 -17.19 3.26 0.91
CA ALA A 162 -17.37 4.42 0.03
C ALA A 162 -18.33 4.16 -1.14
N GLY A 163 -18.94 2.96 -1.23
CA GLY A 163 -19.81 2.58 -2.34
C GLY A 163 -19.10 2.44 -3.69
N GLN A 164 -17.81 2.18 -3.69
CA GLN A 164 -16.97 2.13 -4.88
C GLN A 164 -16.67 0.69 -5.35
N THR A 165 -17.44 -0.29 -4.89
CA THR A 165 -17.38 -1.68 -5.37
C THR A 165 -18.51 -1.94 -6.37
N PRO A 166 -18.28 -2.72 -7.46
CA PRO A 166 -19.32 -3.00 -8.47
C PRO A 166 -20.52 -3.77 -7.93
N SER A 167 -20.32 -4.54 -6.85
CA SER A 167 -21.35 -5.26 -6.12
C SER A 167 -21.04 -5.25 -4.64
N ALA A 168 -22.09 -5.30 -3.81
CA ALA A 168 -21.91 -5.35 -2.35
C ALA A 168 -21.32 -6.69 -1.91
N TYR A 169 -20.27 -6.61 -1.10
CA TYR A 169 -19.73 -7.75 -0.36
C TYR A 169 -20.57 -7.99 0.92
N ALA A 170 -20.46 -9.18 1.47
CA ALA A 170 -21.17 -9.53 2.71
C ALA A 170 -20.56 -8.86 3.97
N ALA A 171 -19.31 -8.41 3.90
CA ALA A 171 -18.59 -7.78 4.99
C ALA A 171 -18.08 -6.39 4.57
N ASP A 172 -17.97 -5.48 5.52
CA ASP A 172 -17.33 -4.18 5.35
C ASP A 172 -16.20 -4.03 6.37
N PRO A 173 -14.93 -4.16 5.95
CA PRO A 173 -13.78 -4.10 6.85
C PRO A 173 -13.62 -2.75 7.55
N ILE A 174 -14.00 -1.64 6.91
CA ILE A 174 -13.94 -0.29 7.52
C ILE A 174 -14.98 -0.18 8.63
N GLU A 175 -16.21 -0.62 8.39
CA GLU A 175 -17.25 -0.63 9.43
C GLU A 175 -16.91 -1.56 10.59
N HIS A 176 -16.26 -2.70 10.34
CA HIS A 176 -15.75 -3.59 11.40
C HIS A 176 -14.73 -2.89 12.30
N LEU A 177 -13.77 -2.14 11.71
CA LEU A 177 -12.79 -1.37 12.48
C LEU A 177 -13.46 -0.23 13.27
N ALA A 178 -14.43 0.45 12.67
CA ALA A 178 -15.20 1.50 13.33
C ALA A 178 -16.01 0.96 14.51
N GLU A 179 -16.59 -0.26 14.38
CA GLU A 179 -17.29 -0.91 15.48
C GLU A 179 -16.35 -1.21 16.66
N TRP A 180 -15.13 -1.65 16.39
CA TRP A 180 -14.13 -1.83 17.44
C TRP A 180 -13.77 -0.50 18.14
N GLY A 181 -13.69 0.61 17.37
CA GLY A 181 -13.53 1.94 17.93
C GLY A 181 -14.67 2.30 18.90
N ARG A 182 -15.92 2.03 18.50
CA ARG A 182 -17.11 2.21 19.36
C ARG A 182 -17.06 1.36 20.63
N GLN A 183 -16.40 0.20 20.59
CA GLN A 183 -16.17 -0.70 21.72
C GLN A 183 -14.94 -0.33 22.58
N GLY A 184 -14.30 0.81 22.31
CA GLY A 184 -13.16 1.34 23.08
C GLY A 184 -11.79 0.86 22.63
N VAL A 185 -11.66 0.34 21.41
CA VAL A 185 -10.35 0.07 20.79
C VAL A 185 -9.85 1.37 20.16
N GLU A 186 -8.87 1.99 20.80
CA GLU A 186 -8.23 3.20 20.26
C GLU A 186 -7.16 2.82 19.25
N LEU A 187 -7.24 3.41 18.05
CA LEU A 187 -6.26 3.28 16.98
C LEU A 187 -5.67 4.65 16.65
N SER A 188 -4.36 4.68 16.41
CA SER A 188 -3.66 5.90 16.00
C SER A 188 -4.00 6.27 14.54
N ALA A 189 -4.16 5.25 13.71
CA ALA A 189 -4.55 5.38 12.30
C ALA A 189 -5.03 4.03 11.75
N THR A 190 -5.63 4.04 10.57
CA THR A 190 -5.82 2.82 9.76
C THR A 190 -4.95 2.91 8.50
N VAL A 191 -4.27 1.83 8.18
CA VAL A 191 -3.43 1.71 6.98
C VAL A 191 -4.06 0.78 5.96
N ASN A 192 -3.91 1.11 4.69
CA ASN A 192 -4.34 0.31 3.56
C ASN A 192 -3.15 0.07 2.63
N LEU A 193 -2.77 -1.20 2.49
CA LEU A 193 -1.73 -1.60 1.56
C LEU A 193 -2.40 -1.89 0.21
N SER A 194 -2.04 -1.14 -0.83
CA SER A 194 -2.70 -1.17 -2.13
C SER A 194 -1.76 -1.47 -3.29
N ALA A 195 -2.31 -2.13 -4.31
CA ALA A 195 -1.82 -2.18 -5.67
C ALA A 195 -2.99 -1.83 -6.61
N SER A 196 -3.47 -0.60 -6.51
CA SER A 196 -4.60 -0.07 -7.26
C SER A 196 -4.13 0.40 -8.63
N PRO A 197 -4.53 -0.25 -9.75
CA PRO A 197 -4.08 0.12 -11.09
C PRO A 197 -4.54 1.52 -11.49
N PHE A 198 -3.73 2.13 -12.34
CA PHE A 198 -4.03 3.41 -12.97
C PHE A 198 -5.18 3.30 -13.97
N HIS A 199 -6.06 4.24 -13.93
CA HIS A 199 -6.91 4.70 -15.02
C HIS A 199 -7.25 6.18 -14.76
N SER A 200 -7.70 6.90 -15.77
CA SER A 200 -8.15 8.29 -15.61
C SER A 200 -9.17 8.39 -14.46
N ASP A 201 -9.10 9.46 -13.66
CA ASP A 201 -9.92 9.73 -12.47
C ASP A 201 -9.70 8.78 -11.28
N LYS A 202 -8.72 7.85 -11.34
CA LYS A 202 -8.51 6.90 -10.24
C LYS A 202 -8.02 7.58 -8.97
N VAL A 203 -7.22 8.62 -9.08
CA VAL A 203 -6.74 9.41 -7.94
C VAL A 203 -7.92 10.02 -7.19
N SER A 204 -8.85 10.67 -7.90
CA SER A 204 -10.07 11.25 -7.30
C SER A 204 -10.89 10.19 -6.55
N THR A 205 -11.05 9.01 -7.15
CA THR A 205 -11.75 7.89 -6.50
C THR A 205 -11.02 7.43 -5.23
N ARG A 206 -9.68 7.28 -5.26
CA ARG A 206 -8.89 6.91 -4.06
C ARG A 206 -8.99 7.96 -2.95
N VAL A 207 -8.99 9.25 -3.31
CA VAL A 207 -9.23 10.36 -2.37
C VAL A 207 -10.61 10.23 -1.73
N HIS A 208 -11.65 10.00 -2.52
CA HIS A 208 -13.01 9.82 -2.00
C HIS A 208 -13.10 8.63 -1.03
N VAL A 209 -12.55 7.48 -1.41
CA VAL A 209 -12.48 6.27 -0.56
C VAL A 209 -11.77 6.56 0.76
N SER A 210 -10.60 7.20 0.70
CA SER A 210 -9.78 7.47 1.88
C SER A 210 -10.42 8.50 2.82
N ARG A 211 -11.02 9.56 2.28
CA ARG A 211 -11.82 10.53 3.07
C ARG A 211 -13.01 9.88 3.75
N THR A 212 -13.72 9.03 3.04
CA THR A 212 -14.87 8.31 3.60
C THR A 212 -14.42 7.39 4.73
N ALA A 213 -13.36 6.62 4.54
CA ALA A 213 -12.80 5.77 5.57
C ALA A 213 -12.36 6.58 6.80
N ALA A 214 -11.60 7.66 6.62
CA ALA A 214 -11.14 8.51 7.72
C ALA A 214 -12.31 9.12 8.53
N ARG A 215 -13.38 9.55 7.86
CA ARG A 215 -14.60 10.08 8.53
C ARG A 215 -15.32 9.01 9.33
N ILE A 216 -15.50 7.79 8.78
CA ILE A 216 -16.16 6.67 9.47
C ILE A 216 -15.36 6.23 10.70
N LEU A 217 -14.04 6.12 10.54
CA LEU A 217 -13.13 5.66 11.58
C LEU A 217 -12.84 6.69 12.67
N GLY A 218 -12.95 7.99 12.36
CA GLY A 218 -12.66 9.09 13.29
C GLY A 218 -11.17 9.34 13.54
N HIS A 219 -10.27 8.75 12.73
CA HIS A 219 -8.82 8.93 12.80
C HIS A 219 -8.20 8.89 11.38
N PRO A 220 -6.90 9.25 11.20
CA PRO A 220 -6.28 9.25 9.88
C PRO A 220 -6.34 7.90 9.17
N PHE A 221 -6.61 7.93 7.85
CA PHE A 221 -6.54 6.79 6.96
C PHE A 221 -5.38 6.96 5.96
N LEU A 222 -4.47 5.99 5.92
CA LEU A 222 -3.26 6.01 5.13
C LEU A 222 -3.31 4.94 4.05
N LEU A 223 -3.11 5.30 2.80
CA LEU A 223 -3.10 4.40 1.66
C LEU A 223 -1.72 4.39 1.01
N ALA A 224 -1.00 3.27 1.13
CA ALA A 224 0.26 3.04 0.43
C ALA A 224 -0.01 2.31 -0.88
N ASN A 225 0.22 2.97 -2.03
CA ASN A 225 -0.06 2.40 -3.33
C ASN A 225 1.22 2.06 -4.10
N GLN A 226 1.17 0.97 -4.86
CA GLN A 226 2.23 0.54 -5.77
C GLN A 226 2.44 1.58 -6.87
N VAL A 227 3.68 1.69 -7.36
CA VAL A 227 4.06 2.49 -8.55
C VAL A 227 4.71 1.59 -9.59
N GLY A 228 4.78 2.04 -10.84
CA GLY A 228 5.44 1.36 -11.95
C GLY A 228 4.50 0.49 -12.79
N ALA A 229 5.06 -0.40 -13.59
CA ALA A 229 4.31 -1.26 -14.50
C ALA A 229 4.68 -2.73 -14.32
N ASN A 230 3.67 -3.61 -14.36
CA ASN A 230 3.86 -5.05 -14.42
C ASN A 230 2.82 -5.66 -15.37
N ASP A 231 3.26 -6.48 -16.31
CA ASP A 231 2.42 -7.07 -17.36
C ASP A 231 1.64 -5.98 -18.13
N ASP A 232 0.33 -6.05 -18.07
CA ASP A 232 -0.64 -5.14 -18.72
C ASP A 232 -1.21 -4.08 -17.76
N LEU A 233 -0.64 -3.96 -16.54
CA LEU A 233 -1.11 -3.01 -15.54
C LEU A 233 -0.07 -1.92 -15.27
N LEU A 234 -0.56 -0.70 -15.15
CA LEU A 234 0.19 0.47 -14.70
C LEU A 234 -0.28 0.88 -13.31
N PHE A 235 0.64 1.36 -12.50
CA PHE A 235 0.39 1.83 -11.14
C PHE A 235 1.01 3.22 -11.00
N ASP A 236 0.18 4.19 -10.73
CA ASP A 236 0.56 5.60 -10.67
C ASP A 236 1.18 6.01 -9.32
N GLY A 237 1.19 5.13 -8.31
CA GLY A 237 1.57 5.51 -6.96
C GLY A 237 0.50 6.38 -6.32
N CYS A 238 0.75 7.66 -6.16
CA CYS A 238 -0.17 8.58 -5.49
C CYS A 238 -0.61 8.05 -4.12
N SER A 239 0.33 7.50 -3.35
CA SER A 239 0.09 7.14 -1.95
C SER A 239 -0.42 8.36 -1.20
N LEU A 240 -1.34 8.18 -0.27
CA LEU A 240 -1.99 9.32 0.35
C LEU A 240 -2.35 9.11 1.82
N VAL A 241 -2.62 10.19 2.50
CA VAL A 241 -3.23 10.20 3.83
C VAL A 241 -4.44 11.13 3.82
N ALA A 242 -5.54 10.68 4.43
CA ALA A 242 -6.73 11.48 4.65
C ALA A 242 -7.02 11.60 6.16
N TRP A 243 -7.39 12.81 6.61
CA TRP A 243 -7.82 13.05 7.98
C TRP A 243 -9.34 13.14 8.08
N PRO A 244 -9.92 12.95 9.28
CA PRO A 244 -11.38 13.03 9.48
C PRO A 244 -12.01 14.37 9.10
N ASP A 245 -11.23 15.46 9.15
CA ASP A 245 -11.67 16.81 8.77
C ASP A 245 -11.73 17.02 7.24
N GLY A 246 -11.32 16.01 6.46
CA GLY A 246 -11.34 16.03 5.00
C GLY A 246 -10.05 16.48 4.34
N GLN A 247 -9.02 16.93 5.11
CA GLN A 247 -7.70 17.19 4.54
C GLN A 247 -7.10 15.93 3.93
N VAL A 248 -6.40 16.09 2.81
CA VAL A 248 -5.68 14.99 2.13
C VAL A 248 -4.33 15.48 1.66
N ILE A 249 -3.31 14.64 1.80
CA ILE A 249 -1.99 14.83 1.21
C ILE A 249 -1.69 13.63 0.32
N ILE A 250 -1.22 13.91 -0.89
CA ILE A 250 -0.97 12.90 -1.94
C ILE A 250 0.50 12.98 -2.35
N ALA A 251 1.18 11.84 -2.35
CA ALA A 251 2.52 11.68 -2.87
C ALA A 251 2.57 11.88 -4.40
N PRO A 252 3.73 12.24 -4.97
CA PRO A 252 3.90 12.35 -6.42
C PRO A 252 3.54 11.06 -7.15
N ALA A 253 2.95 11.20 -8.35
CA ALA A 253 2.70 10.12 -9.27
C ALA A 253 4.01 9.64 -9.93
N TRP A 254 4.02 8.39 -10.39
CA TRP A 254 5.05 7.79 -11.24
C TRP A 254 6.47 7.75 -10.65
N GLN A 255 6.61 7.94 -9.34
CA GLN A 255 7.90 7.97 -8.65
C GLN A 255 7.94 6.98 -7.50
N GLU A 256 9.00 6.18 -7.41
CA GLU A 256 9.28 5.39 -6.22
C GLU A 256 9.84 6.28 -5.10
N GLY A 257 9.41 6.04 -3.85
CA GLY A 257 9.89 6.83 -2.72
C GLY A 257 9.10 6.63 -1.44
N VAL A 258 9.23 7.57 -0.53
CA VAL A 258 8.60 7.51 0.80
C VAL A 258 7.81 8.78 1.08
N LEU A 259 6.52 8.65 1.37
CA LEU A 259 5.74 9.71 1.98
C LEU A 259 5.86 9.61 3.50
N ILE A 260 6.56 10.55 4.11
CA ILE A 260 6.59 10.72 5.57
C ILE A 260 5.33 11.44 6.00
N VAL A 261 4.50 10.77 6.79
CA VAL A 261 3.24 11.29 7.31
C VAL A 261 3.40 11.62 8.79
N ASP A 262 3.09 12.84 9.17
CA ASP A 262 2.90 13.24 10.56
C ASP A 262 1.40 13.14 10.86
N LEU A 263 1.01 12.17 11.71
CA LEU A 263 -0.42 11.93 12.01
C LEU A 263 -1.10 13.11 12.69
N ASP A 264 -0.33 13.93 13.43
CA ASP A 264 -0.83 15.04 14.22
C ASP A 264 -0.79 16.37 13.46
N SER A 265 0.02 16.46 12.38
CA SER A 265 0.32 17.72 11.69
C SER A 265 0.48 17.53 10.18
N PRO A 266 -0.61 17.66 9.40
CA PRO A 266 -0.57 17.48 7.94
C PRO A 266 0.51 18.32 7.24
N GLN A 267 0.77 19.54 7.73
CA GLN A 267 1.77 20.46 7.17
C GLN A 267 3.23 19.96 7.32
N ASN A 268 3.49 18.96 8.15
CA ASN A 268 4.81 18.37 8.35
C ASN A 268 5.06 17.14 7.46
N CYS A 269 4.05 16.72 6.69
CA CYS A 269 4.22 15.65 5.73
C CYS A 269 5.22 16.06 4.63
N ARG A 270 6.01 15.08 4.13
CA ARG A 270 7.01 15.33 3.11
C ARG A 270 7.28 14.10 2.27
N TRP A 271 7.68 14.32 1.03
CA TRP A 271 8.07 13.27 0.10
C TRP A 271 9.59 13.13 0.02
N ILE A 272 10.07 11.90 -0.13
CA ILE A 272 11.49 11.56 -0.30
C ILE A 272 11.56 10.59 -1.47
N ALA A 273 12.11 11.05 -2.60
CA ALA A 273 12.31 10.21 -3.79
C ALA A 273 13.41 9.17 -3.57
N SER A 274 13.30 7.99 -4.21
CA SER A 274 14.29 6.91 -4.06
C SER A 274 15.59 7.15 -4.85
N GLU A 275 15.55 7.90 -5.95
CA GLU A 275 16.65 8.02 -6.93
C GLU A 275 17.57 9.22 -6.75
N SER A 276 17.53 9.96 -5.65
CA SER A 276 18.47 11.06 -5.45
C SER A 276 19.60 10.67 -4.51
N ASP A 277 20.84 10.68 -5.02
CA ASP A 277 22.08 10.72 -4.22
C ASP A 277 22.13 12.00 -3.34
N ASP A 278 21.35 13.00 -3.70
CA ASP A 278 20.98 14.13 -2.85
C ASP A 278 19.57 13.85 -2.30
N SER A 279 19.50 13.54 -1.02
CA SER A 279 18.26 13.49 -0.24
C SER A 279 17.61 14.88 -0.23
N ILE A 280 17.09 15.32 -1.35
CA ILE A 280 16.29 16.52 -1.42
C ILE A 280 14.99 16.14 -0.70
N CYS A 281 14.91 16.54 0.58
CA CYS A 281 13.62 16.71 1.23
C CYS A 281 12.87 17.73 0.39
N ILE A 282 12.09 17.25 -0.56
CA ILE A 282 11.24 18.11 -1.35
C ILE A 282 10.13 18.51 -0.40
N GLY A 283 10.15 19.76 -0.03
CA GLY A 283 9.16 20.36 0.86
C GLY A 283 7.75 20.19 0.30
N ASN A 284 6.76 20.65 1.04
CA ASN A 284 5.32 20.64 0.73
C ASN A 284 4.94 21.03 -0.72
N ASP A 285 5.83 21.66 -1.47
CA ASP A 285 5.58 22.19 -2.82
C ASP A 285 5.35 21.09 -3.87
N GLN A 286 5.74 19.84 -3.60
CA GLN A 286 5.46 18.70 -4.49
C GLN A 286 4.31 17.80 -4.00
N LEU A 287 3.78 18.08 -2.83
CA LEU A 287 2.62 17.35 -2.34
C LEU A 287 1.34 18.08 -2.76
N LYS A 288 0.44 17.37 -3.41
CA LYS A 288 -0.89 17.92 -3.70
C LYS A 288 -1.71 17.94 -2.40
N HIS A 289 -2.07 19.13 -1.96
CA HIS A 289 -2.98 19.34 -0.84
C HIS A 289 -4.39 19.55 -1.38
N LEU A 290 -5.32 18.74 -0.95
CA LEU A 290 -6.74 18.90 -1.25
C LEU A 290 -7.47 19.26 0.04
N LEU A 291 -8.04 20.47 0.07
CA LEU A 291 -8.91 20.95 1.14
C LEU A 291 -10.34 20.89 0.59
N SER A 292 -11.22 20.11 1.26
CA SER A 292 -12.62 19.92 0.88
C SER A 292 -12.88 19.21 -0.47
N ASP A 293 -14.15 19.09 -0.82
CA ASP A 293 -14.63 18.31 -1.99
C ASP A 293 -14.51 19.08 -3.33
N ASP A 294 -13.64 20.08 -3.41
CA ASP A 294 -13.34 20.76 -4.67
C ASP A 294 -12.42 19.86 -5.51
N ASP A 295 -13.03 18.86 -6.11
CA ASP A 295 -12.39 18.00 -7.11
C ASP A 295 -12.20 18.87 -8.36
N GLY A 296 -11.05 19.56 -8.42
CA GLY A 296 -10.70 20.35 -9.60
C GLY A 296 -10.83 19.46 -10.83
N HIS A 297 -11.71 19.85 -11.76
CA HIS A 297 -11.79 19.19 -13.05
C HIS A 297 -10.41 19.25 -13.68
N ASP A 298 -9.83 18.08 -13.93
CA ASP A 298 -8.60 17.98 -14.71
C ASP A 298 -8.87 18.57 -16.09
N ASP A 299 -8.18 19.65 -16.41
CA ASP A 299 -8.18 20.19 -17.75
C ASP A 299 -7.68 19.12 -18.73
N ALA A 300 -8.19 19.10 -19.96
CA ALA A 300 -7.81 18.13 -20.99
C ALA A 300 -6.29 18.07 -21.23
N GLU A 301 -5.59 19.16 -20.98
CA GLU A 301 -4.13 19.26 -21.10
C GLU A 301 -3.43 18.42 -20.01
N HIS A 302 -3.90 18.48 -18.77
CA HIS A 302 -3.38 17.68 -17.65
C HIS A 302 -3.61 16.17 -17.87
N LEU A 303 -4.77 15.79 -18.41
CA LEU A 303 -5.05 14.40 -18.77
C LEU A 303 -4.08 13.86 -19.84
N VAL A 304 -3.70 14.68 -20.82
CA VAL A 304 -2.74 14.29 -21.88
C VAL A 304 -1.35 14.08 -21.27
N GLU A 305 -0.92 14.95 -20.36
CA GLU A 305 0.36 14.80 -19.64
C GLU A 305 0.37 13.52 -18.78
N GLU A 306 -0.69 13.27 -18.03
CA GLU A 306 -0.82 12.07 -17.19
C GLU A 306 -0.76 10.78 -18.02
N LEU A 307 -1.46 10.76 -19.16
CA LEU A 307 -1.41 9.62 -20.10
C LEU A 307 -0.02 9.45 -20.75
N ALA A 308 0.67 10.54 -21.05
CA ALA A 308 2.04 10.48 -21.56
C ALA A 308 2.99 9.88 -20.52
N ASP A 309 2.91 10.30 -19.27
CA ASP A 309 3.70 9.76 -18.16
C ASP A 309 3.40 8.29 -17.95
N ALA A 310 2.14 7.88 -18.02
CA ALA A 310 1.71 6.48 -17.94
C ALA A 310 2.36 5.62 -19.04
N VAL A 311 2.34 6.08 -20.28
CA VAL A 311 2.94 5.35 -21.41
C VAL A 311 4.47 5.29 -21.29
N ILE A 312 5.11 6.38 -20.89
CA ILE A 312 6.57 6.45 -20.69
C ILE A 312 6.98 5.49 -19.57
N THR A 313 6.29 5.51 -18.44
CA THR A 313 6.54 4.61 -17.31
C THR A 313 6.34 3.16 -17.70
N GLY A 314 5.24 2.84 -18.40
CA GLY A 314 4.95 1.50 -18.87
C GLY A 314 6.04 0.94 -19.77
N LEU A 315 6.48 1.72 -20.76
CA LEU A 315 7.55 1.33 -21.68
C LEU A 315 8.90 1.18 -20.97
N SER A 316 9.24 2.14 -20.12
CA SER A 316 10.50 2.15 -19.35
C SER A 316 10.59 0.93 -18.45
N ASP A 317 9.55 0.65 -17.70
CA ASP A 317 9.49 -0.50 -16.79
C ASP A 317 9.49 -1.83 -17.54
N TYR A 318 8.74 -1.93 -18.63
CA TYR A 318 8.77 -3.11 -19.48
C TYR A 318 10.20 -3.42 -19.97
N CYS A 319 10.91 -2.42 -20.46
CA CYS A 319 12.30 -2.57 -20.88
C CYS A 319 13.21 -2.98 -19.72
N ARG A 320 13.15 -2.26 -18.63
CA ARG A 320 13.99 -2.48 -17.44
C ARG A 320 13.75 -3.87 -16.82
N LYS A 321 12.50 -4.22 -16.56
CA LYS A 321 12.10 -5.48 -15.91
C LYS A 321 12.31 -6.70 -16.83
N SER A 322 12.30 -6.51 -18.15
CA SER A 322 12.56 -7.57 -19.15
C SER A 322 14.01 -7.63 -19.62
N GLY A 323 14.92 -6.76 -19.11
CA GLY A 323 16.34 -6.72 -19.51
C GLY A 323 16.55 -6.21 -20.94
N ILE A 324 15.63 -5.44 -21.50
CA ILE A 324 15.74 -4.83 -22.84
C ILE A 324 16.57 -3.56 -22.74
N SER A 325 17.70 -3.51 -23.45
CA SER A 325 18.64 -2.39 -23.39
C SER A 325 18.45 -1.36 -24.51
N SER A 326 17.65 -1.65 -25.53
CA SER A 326 17.41 -0.75 -26.66
C SER A 326 16.04 -0.96 -27.28
N ILE A 327 15.42 0.13 -27.71
CA ILE A 327 14.14 0.14 -28.42
C ILE A 327 14.26 0.92 -29.72
N VAL A 328 13.43 0.59 -30.68
CA VAL A 328 13.31 1.32 -31.95
C VAL A 328 11.91 1.92 -32.02
N LEU A 329 11.85 3.23 -32.20
CA LEU A 329 10.60 3.93 -32.45
C LEU A 329 10.38 4.01 -33.96
N GLY A 330 9.23 3.53 -34.44
CA GLY A 330 8.82 3.54 -35.84
C GLY A 330 7.88 4.70 -36.17
#